data_b25e4e4776e3fb961af36e07fdf81986
#
_entry.id   b25e4e4776e3fb961af36e07fdf81986
#
_cell.length_a   1.000
_cell.length_b   1.000
_cell.length_c   1.000
_cell.angle_alpha   90.00
_cell.angle_beta   90.00
_cell.angle_gamma   90.00
#
_symmetry.space_group_name_H-M   'P 1'
#
loop_
_entity.id
_entity.type
_entity.pdbx_description
1 polymer ?
#
loop_
_entity_poly.entity_id
_entity_poly.type
_entity_poly.pdbx_seq_one_letter_code
_entity_poly.pdbx_strand_id
1 'polypeptide(L)'
;MDAKAEKIALFRYGLIATLVLEKLPRGEMIRRARELAEHDYDIPFSDRRHVSVETLLHWAVRYRTGGLEALGPQPRSDRGKPRVISPQLAQLIERLKRENPHRNGTTLLRELALVSEDGTAPLSESSLYRFLKKHGLTKRQLLTKTGYKKFEAEYANQIWQSDVMFGPYVEREGGGKRQCFLCAILDDASRLIPHGQFYADQGLEGLLDCLRSAIAARGVPIRLYVDNGKIYRSRQLERIGASVGILIVHTPPYQPEGRGKIERFFRTVREQFLASIDRQHVATLADLNARFQVWLDSAYHREKHGALETTPLERWQRDIEHVRQLPPSTDLRRLFFYRLDRLVRRDSTFLVHRRFYEAPPHLAGRRVEVRFDPLDPTEMEVYFEGQLVSTARPVDAVVNSQLPPKPKTESPTGTSTGINYVELLHGKEGGDV
;
A
#
# COMPACT_ATOMS: atom_id res chain seq x y z
N MET A 1 -6.45 -7.34 -52.43
CA MET A 1 -7.36 -6.54 -51.55
C MET A 1 -7.90 -7.42 -50.44
N ASP A 2 -8.16 -6.86 -49.25
CA ASP A 2 -8.95 -7.58 -48.26
C ASP A 2 -10.45 -7.54 -48.64
N ALA A 3 -11.27 -8.42 -48.03
CA ALA A 3 -12.71 -8.59 -48.38
C ALA A 3 -13.53 -7.30 -48.22
N LYS A 4 -13.10 -6.40 -47.30
CA LYS A 4 -13.72 -5.09 -47.09
C LYS A 4 -13.38 -4.12 -48.22
N ALA A 5 -12.12 -4.07 -48.62
CA ALA A 5 -11.63 -3.22 -49.69
C ALA A 5 -12.21 -3.63 -51.05
N GLU A 6 -12.37 -4.97 -51.25
CA GLU A 6 -12.98 -5.54 -52.47
C GLU A 6 -14.45 -5.15 -52.55
N LYS A 7 -15.23 -5.29 -51.47
CA LYS A 7 -16.64 -4.90 -51.46
C LYS A 7 -16.82 -3.39 -51.75
N ILE A 8 -15.94 -2.53 -51.25
CA ILE A 8 -15.95 -1.09 -51.57
C ILE A 8 -15.57 -0.83 -53.04
N ALA A 9 -14.57 -1.52 -53.57
CA ALA A 9 -14.15 -1.37 -54.96
C ALA A 9 -15.24 -1.83 -55.94
N LEU A 10 -15.90 -2.96 -55.69
CA LEU A 10 -17.03 -3.44 -56.50
C LEU A 10 -18.22 -2.50 -56.45
N PHE A 11 -18.58 -1.94 -55.30
CA PHE A 11 -19.63 -0.94 -55.19
C PHE A 11 -19.31 0.29 -56.06
N ARG A 12 -18.08 0.84 -55.91
CA ARG A 12 -17.64 1.99 -56.70
C ARG A 12 -17.62 1.71 -58.20
N TYR A 13 -17.17 0.52 -58.58
CA TYR A 13 -17.20 0.12 -59.98
C TYR A 13 -18.63 0.02 -60.51
N GLY A 14 -19.56 -0.57 -59.79
CA GLY A 14 -20.97 -0.67 -60.18
C GLY A 14 -21.59 0.72 -60.47
N LEU A 15 -21.26 1.73 -59.67
CA LEU A 15 -21.75 3.09 -59.93
C LEU A 15 -21.13 3.77 -61.16
N ILE A 16 -19.88 3.51 -61.46
CA ILE A 16 -19.17 4.17 -62.57
C ILE A 16 -19.14 3.30 -63.83
N ALA A 17 -19.70 2.10 -63.82
CA ALA A 17 -19.62 1.16 -64.97
C ALA A 17 -20.08 1.80 -66.25
N THR A 18 -21.21 2.50 -66.27
CA THR A 18 -21.72 3.26 -67.42
C THR A 18 -20.84 4.39 -67.90
N LEU A 19 -19.97 4.92 -67.03
CA LEU A 19 -19.04 6.03 -67.33
C LEU A 19 -17.70 5.54 -67.90
N VAL A 20 -17.37 4.23 -67.73
CA VAL A 20 -16.04 3.69 -68.05
C VAL A 20 -16.06 2.63 -69.18
N LEU A 21 -17.20 1.93 -69.35
CA LEU A 21 -17.34 0.88 -70.38
C LEU A 21 -17.47 1.45 -71.81
N GLU A 22 -18.00 2.67 -71.90
CA GLU A 22 -18.16 3.37 -73.19
C GLU A 22 -17.18 4.53 -73.32
N LYS A 23 -16.65 4.83 -74.51
CA LYS A 23 -15.88 6.03 -74.79
C LYS A 23 -16.83 7.23 -74.95
N LEU A 24 -17.23 7.83 -73.85
CA LEU A 24 -18.14 8.99 -73.86
C LEU A 24 -17.38 10.30 -74.08
N PRO A 25 -17.95 11.25 -74.88
CA PRO A 25 -17.48 12.62 -74.90
C PRO A 25 -17.57 13.24 -73.45
N ARG A 26 -16.67 14.22 -73.18
CA ARG A 26 -16.58 14.80 -71.82
C ARG A 26 -17.91 15.38 -71.31
N GLY A 27 -18.67 16.06 -72.21
CA GLY A 27 -20.00 16.60 -71.85
C GLY A 27 -21.02 15.54 -71.43
N GLU A 28 -21.05 14.45 -72.19
CA GLU A 28 -21.97 13.30 -71.92
C GLU A 28 -21.60 12.57 -70.64
N MET A 29 -20.31 12.42 -70.37
CA MET A 29 -19.82 11.79 -69.16
C MET A 29 -20.22 12.62 -67.88
N ILE A 30 -20.17 13.96 -67.95
CA ILE A 30 -20.60 14.85 -66.90
C ILE A 30 -22.11 14.77 -66.69
N ARG A 31 -22.90 14.71 -67.75
CA ARG A 31 -24.35 14.57 -67.69
C ARG A 31 -24.77 13.31 -67.01
N ARG A 32 -24.23 12.19 -67.40
CA ARG A 32 -24.51 10.88 -66.74
C ARG A 32 -24.02 10.84 -65.30
N ALA A 33 -22.88 11.46 -64.98
CA ALA A 33 -22.41 11.53 -63.61
C ALA A 33 -23.34 12.41 -62.72
N ARG A 34 -24.03 13.43 -63.26
CA ARG A 34 -25.03 14.19 -62.54
C ARG A 34 -26.28 13.34 -62.25
N GLU A 35 -26.78 12.62 -63.25
CA GLU A 35 -27.91 11.71 -63.12
C GLU A 35 -27.64 10.67 -62.02
N LEU A 36 -26.46 10.08 -61.99
CA LEU A 36 -26.06 9.15 -60.96
C LEU A 36 -25.95 9.80 -59.54
N ALA A 37 -25.51 11.06 -59.47
CA ALA A 37 -25.36 11.76 -58.22
C ALA A 37 -26.69 12.14 -57.53
N GLU A 38 -27.82 12.14 -58.27
CA GLU A 38 -29.17 12.42 -57.76
C GLU A 38 -29.79 11.27 -57.00
N HIS A 39 -29.19 10.06 -57.09
CA HIS A 39 -29.73 8.89 -56.43
C HIS A 39 -29.11 8.63 -55.08
N ASP A 40 -29.90 8.01 -54.21
CA ASP A 40 -29.43 7.49 -52.92
C ASP A 40 -28.86 6.08 -53.10
N TYR A 41 -27.78 5.81 -52.37
CA TYR A 41 -27.07 4.52 -52.40
C TYR A 41 -26.83 3.99 -51.02
N ASP A 42 -26.90 2.67 -50.88
CA ASP A 42 -26.39 1.98 -49.67
C ASP A 42 -24.87 1.80 -49.83
N ILE A 43 -24.12 2.79 -49.31
CA ILE A 43 -22.65 2.77 -49.44
C ILE A 43 -22.02 1.84 -48.43
N PRO A 44 -21.32 0.79 -48.84
CA PRO A 44 -20.75 -0.17 -47.93
C PRO A 44 -19.83 0.47 -46.88
N PHE A 45 -20.10 0.18 -45.60
CA PHE A 45 -19.34 0.68 -44.45
C PHE A 45 -19.36 2.22 -44.25
N SER A 46 -20.44 2.89 -44.65
CA SER A 46 -20.61 4.35 -44.53
C SER A 46 -22.07 4.70 -44.25
N ASP A 47 -22.28 5.71 -43.42
CA ASP A 47 -23.62 6.26 -43.12
C ASP A 47 -24.07 7.28 -44.22
N ARG A 48 -23.20 7.58 -45.17
CA ARG A 48 -23.50 8.50 -46.30
C ARG A 48 -24.31 7.76 -47.33
N ARG A 49 -25.31 8.44 -47.92
CA ARG A 49 -26.17 7.91 -48.96
C ARG A 49 -25.92 8.54 -50.32
N HIS A 50 -25.28 9.73 -50.37
CA HIS A 50 -25.02 10.46 -51.62
C HIS A 50 -23.57 10.39 -52.04
N VAL A 51 -23.35 10.34 -53.34
CA VAL A 51 -22.02 10.41 -53.99
C VAL A 51 -22.01 11.61 -54.95
N SER A 52 -21.06 12.52 -54.73
CA SER A 52 -20.96 13.74 -55.58
C SER A 52 -20.47 13.40 -56.99
N VAL A 53 -20.86 14.24 -57.95
CA VAL A 53 -20.42 14.18 -59.37
C VAL A 53 -18.90 14.10 -59.48
N GLU A 54 -18.19 14.94 -58.71
CA GLU A 54 -16.72 14.97 -58.71
C GLU A 54 -16.14 13.63 -58.22
N THR A 55 -16.77 13.00 -57.24
CA THR A 55 -16.33 11.71 -56.72
C THR A 55 -16.52 10.61 -57.78
N LEU A 56 -17.62 10.60 -58.49
CA LEU A 56 -17.89 9.64 -59.56
C LEU A 56 -16.89 9.78 -60.71
N LEU A 57 -16.63 11.02 -61.14
CA LEU A 57 -15.66 11.33 -62.22
C LEU A 57 -14.23 10.95 -61.76
N HIS A 58 -13.88 11.23 -60.51
CA HIS A 58 -12.59 10.84 -59.95
C HIS A 58 -12.42 9.30 -59.89
N TRP A 59 -13.46 8.58 -59.52
CA TRP A 59 -13.41 7.11 -59.57
C TRP A 59 -13.28 6.57 -61.01
N ALA A 60 -13.95 7.17 -61.96
CA ALA A 60 -13.82 6.80 -63.37
C ALA A 60 -12.39 7.00 -63.91
N VAL A 61 -11.72 8.10 -63.55
CA VAL A 61 -10.30 8.31 -63.86
C VAL A 61 -9.41 7.27 -63.20
N ARG A 62 -9.62 7.03 -61.88
CA ARG A 62 -8.83 6.03 -61.16
C ARG A 62 -8.98 4.62 -61.74
N TYR A 63 -10.18 4.23 -62.12
CA TYR A 63 -10.40 2.94 -62.76
C TYR A 63 -9.69 2.82 -64.10
N ARG A 64 -9.69 3.86 -64.92
CA ARG A 64 -9.00 3.87 -66.24
C ARG A 64 -7.48 3.76 -66.11
N THR A 65 -6.91 4.26 -65.00
CA THR A 65 -5.45 4.22 -64.76
C THR A 65 -4.96 2.98 -64.04
N GLY A 66 -5.76 2.37 -63.17
CA GLY A 66 -5.30 1.30 -62.32
C GLY A 66 -6.33 0.17 -62.08
N GLY A 67 -7.39 0.11 -62.91
CA GLY A 67 -8.39 -0.98 -62.83
C GLY A 67 -9.18 -0.98 -61.51
N LEU A 68 -9.74 -2.15 -61.20
CA LEU A 68 -10.58 -2.37 -60.01
C LEU A 68 -9.80 -2.09 -58.71
N GLU A 69 -8.53 -2.45 -58.64
CA GLU A 69 -7.70 -2.26 -57.44
C GLU A 69 -7.54 -0.80 -57.07
N ALA A 70 -7.50 0.09 -58.08
CA ALA A 70 -7.41 1.53 -57.83
C ALA A 70 -8.68 2.12 -57.19
N LEU A 71 -9.82 1.43 -57.29
CA LEU A 71 -11.06 1.84 -56.62
C LEU A 71 -11.12 1.47 -55.16
N GLY A 72 -10.23 0.64 -54.65
CA GLY A 72 -10.13 0.32 -53.22
C GLY A 72 -9.80 1.54 -52.33
N PRO A 73 -10.09 1.48 -51.04
CA PRO A 73 -9.71 2.55 -50.12
C PRO A 73 -8.18 2.67 -50.06
N GLN A 74 -7.66 3.84 -50.33
CA GLN A 74 -6.22 4.12 -50.20
C GLN A 74 -5.89 4.41 -48.74
N PRO A 75 -4.88 3.77 -48.13
CA PRO A 75 -4.40 4.16 -46.82
C PRO A 75 -3.82 5.59 -46.89
N ARG A 76 -4.13 6.40 -45.90
CA ARG A 76 -3.55 7.73 -45.80
C ARG A 76 -2.02 7.63 -45.74
N SER A 77 -1.31 8.39 -46.58
CA SER A 77 0.16 8.44 -46.63
C SER A 77 0.81 8.98 -45.35
N ASP A 78 0.02 9.70 -44.53
CA ASP A 78 0.42 10.29 -43.28
C ASP A 78 0.06 9.41 -42.04
N ARG A 79 -0.53 8.21 -42.27
CA ARG A 79 -0.93 7.35 -41.19
C ARG A 79 0.27 6.92 -40.33
N GLY A 80 0.28 7.38 -39.09
CA GLY A 80 1.33 7.05 -38.10
C GLY A 80 2.57 7.93 -38.16
N LYS A 81 2.61 8.97 -39.01
CA LYS A 81 3.64 10.02 -38.98
C LYS A 81 3.13 11.21 -38.14
N PRO A 82 3.75 11.53 -37.01
CA PRO A 82 3.35 12.71 -36.24
C PRO A 82 3.75 13.96 -37.02
N ARG A 83 2.79 14.78 -37.37
CA ARG A 83 3.03 16.06 -38.14
C ARG A 83 3.73 17.13 -37.28
N VAL A 84 3.65 17.03 -35.96
CA VAL A 84 4.07 18.05 -35.00
C VAL A 84 5.41 17.71 -34.32
N ILE A 85 5.93 16.51 -34.50
CA ILE A 85 7.15 16.06 -33.79
C ILE A 85 8.29 15.97 -34.80
N SER A 86 9.19 16.94 -34.78
CA SER A 86 10.41 16.91 -35.57
C SER A 86 11.38 15.80 -35.09
N PRO A 87 12.33 15.37 -35.95
CA PRO A 87 13.32 14.39 -35.52
C PRO A 87 14.13 14.82 -34.29
N GLN A 88 14.48 16.10 -34.19
CA GLN A 88 15.20 16.67 -33.05
C GLN A 88 14.36 16.62 -31.78
N LEU A 89 13.09 17.01 -31.85
CA LEU A 89 12.15 16.94 -30.72
C LEU A 89 11.93 15.50 -30.29
N ALA A 90 11.82 14.56 -31.25
CA ALA A 90 11.68 13.14 -30.95
C ALA A 90 12.87 12.60 -30.16
N GLN A 91 14.11 12.94 -30.57
CA GLN A 91 15.33 12.55 -29.85
C GLN A 91 15.40 13.17 -28.46
N LEU A 92 15.00 14.44 -28.31
CA LEU A 92 14.99 15.10 -27.00
C LEU A 92 13.99 14.42 -26.04
N ILE A 93 12.76 14.15 -26.50
CA ILE A 93 11.74 13.44 -25.71
C ILE A 93 12.25 12.07 -25.30
N GLU A 94 12.86 11.34 -26.22
CA GLU A 94 13.40 10.01 -25.93
C GLU A 94 14.51 10.07 -24.87
N ARG A 95 15.45 11.02 -25.01
CA ARG A 95 16.55 11.22 -24.05
C ARG A 95 16.02 11.55 -22.67
N LEU A 96 15.15 12.55 -22.53
CA LEU A 96 14.54 12.95 -21.28
C LEU A 96 13.78 11.80 -20.60
N LYS A 97 13.09 11.01 -21.40
CA LYS A 97 12.28 9.90 -20.88
C LYS A 97 13.13 8.69 -20.46
N ARG A 98 14.22 8.41 -21.18
CA ARG A 98 15.18 7.35 -20.81
C ARG A 98 16.03 7.73 -19.61
N GLU A 99 16.42 9.01 -19.48
CA GLU A 99 17.12 9.52 -18.32
C GLU A 99 16.32 9.33 -17.03
N ASN A 100 15.02 9.64 -17.05
CA ASN A 100 14.14 9.39 -15.92
C ASN A 100 12.76 8.88 -16.39
N PRO A 101 12.54 7.56 -16.36
CA PRO A 101 11.27 6.93 -16.73
C PRO A 101 10.06 7.38 -15.89
N HIS A 102 10.29 7.95 -14.70
CA HIS A 102 9.23 8.44 -13.82
C HIS A 102 8.67 9.81 -14.24
N ARG A 103 9.32 10.57 -15.13
CA ARG A 103 8.77 11.83 -15.66
C ARG A 103 7.39 11.58 -16.27
N ASN A 104 6.37 12.26 -15.78
CA ASN A 104 5.03 12.21 -16.35
C ASN A 104 4.91 13.13 -17.57
N GLY A 105 3.78 13.05 -18.30
CA GLY A 105 3.55 13.84 -19.51
C GLY A 105 3.61 15.35 -19.25
N THR A 106 3.01 15.79 -18.16
CA THR A 106 2.98 17.21 -17.77
C THR A 106 4.38 17.75 -17.46
N THR A 107 5.21 16.95 -16.75
CA THR A 107 6.60 17.32 -16.45
C THR A 107 7.41 17.42 -17.75
N LEU A 108 7.28 16.45 -18.67
CA LEU A 108 7.96 16.49 -19.96
C LEU A 108 7.55 17.72 -20.78
N LEU A 109 6.26 18.06 -20.83
CA LEU A 109 5.80 19.25 -21.56
C LEU A 109 6.37 20.55 -20.98
N ARG A 110 6.49 20.65 -19.65
CA ARG A 110 7.13 21.79 -18.99
C ARG A 110 8.63 21.88 -19.33
N GLU A 111 9.35 20.75 -19.25
CA GLU A 111 10.76 20.70 -19.61
C GLU A 111 10.98 21.07 -21.10
N LEU A 112 10.13 20.56 -21.99
CA LEU A 112 10.17 20.90 -23.42
C LEU A 112 9.86 22.38 -23.68
N ALA A 113 8.92 22.98 -22.94
CA ALA A 113 8.64 24.41 -23.03
C ALA A 113 9.82 25.28 -22.58
N LEU A 114 10.60 24.86 -21.59
CA LEU A 114 11.80 25.59 -21.15
C LEU A 114 12.93 25.58 -22.17
N VAL A 115 12.96 24.59 -23.06
CA VAL A 115 13.98 24.48 -24.13
C VAL A 115 13.49 25.09 -25.47
N SER A 116 12.21 25.42 -25.55
CA SER A 116 11.59 26.01 -26.73
C SER A 116 11.86 27.52 -26.78
N GLU A 117 12.15 28.06 -27.97
CA GLU A 117 12.46 29.48 -28.14
C GLU A 117 11.31 30.43 -27.76
N ASP A 118 10.07 29.97 -27.92
CA ASP A 118 8.85 30.70 -27.60
C ASP A 118 8.31 30.42 -26.16
N GLY A 119 8.99 29.60 -25.38
CA GLY A 119 8.57 29.24 -24.01
C GLY A 119 7.27 28.42 -23.93
N THR A 120 6.75 27.93 -25.04
CA THR A 120 5.53 27.13 -25.10
C THR A 120 5.84 25.65 -25.35
N ALA A 121 4.97 24.76 -24.88
CA ALA A 121 5.13 23.34 -25.16
C ALA A 121 4.92 23.07 -26.67
N PRO A 122 5.90 22.47 -27.39
CA PRO A 122 5.87 22.32 -28.83
C PRO A 122 4.82 21.29 -29.32
N LEU A 123 4.10 20.64 -28.42
CA LEU A 123 3.08 19.62 -28.74
C LEU A 123 2.04 19.48 -27.63
N SER A 124 0.86 18.99 -28.01
CA SER A 124 -0.20 18.67 -27.04
C SER A 124 0.11 17.40 -26.23
N GLU A 125 -0.44 17.31 -25.03
CA GLU A 125 -0.31 16.13 -24.16
C GLU A 125 -0.75 14.83 -24.86
N SER A 126 -1.85 14.87 -25.61
CA SER A 126 -2.34 13.72 -26.39
C SER A 126 -1.35 13.28 -27.47
N SER A 127 -0.64 14.22 -28.10
CA SER A 127 0.38 13.92 -29.11
C SER A 127 1.62 13.31 -28.48
N LEU A 128 2.04 13.83 -27.31
CA LEU A 128 3.13 13.27 -26.52
C LEU A 128 2.82 11.84 -26.10
N TYR A 129 1.64 11.57 -25.51
CA TYR A 129 1.27 10.23 -25.09
C TYR A 129 1.24 9.22 -26.24
N ARG A 130 0.70 9.61 -27.41
CA ARG A 130 0.71 8.76 -28.60
C ARG A 130 2.13 8.44 -29.06
N PHE A 131 3.02 9.44 -29.03
CA PHE A 131 4.43 9.28 -29.36
C PHE A 131 5.11 8.30 -28.37
N LEU A 132 4.98 8.55 -27.06
CA LEU A 132 5.58 7.69 -26.02
C LEU A 132 5.10 6.24 -26.14
N LYS A 133 3.81 6.03 -26.40
CA LYS A 133 3.23 4.70 -26.58
C LYS A 133 3.78 4.00 -27.83
N LYS A 134 3.85 4.72 -28.95
CA LYS A 134 4.35 4.20 -30.23
C LYS A 134 5.82 3.78 -30.17
N HIS A 135 6.65 4.56 -29.46
CA HIS A 135 8.09 4.33 -29.36
C HIS A 135 8.52 3.50 -28.14
N GLY A 136 7.58 2.91 -27.42
CA GLY A 136 7.92 2.09 -26.24
C GLY A 136 8.48 2.88 -25.05
N LEU A 137 8.20 4.17 -24.95
CA LEU A 137 8.75 5.09 -23.98
C LEU A 137 7.83 5.35 -22.78
N THR A 138 6.76 4.59 -22.62
CA THR A 138 5.91 4.71 -21.43
C THR A 138 6.65 4.18 -20.19
N LYS A 139 6.31 4.72 -19.02
CA LYS A 139 6.88 4.25 -17.73
C LYS A 139 6.85 2.73 -17.62
N ARG A 140 5.72 2.10 -18.00
CA ARG A 140 5.52 0.65 -17.95
C ARG A 140 6.47 -0.12 -18.89
N GLN A 141 6.81 0.45 -20.04
CA GLN A 141 7.69 -0.19 -21.04
C GLN A 141 9.17 0.03 -20.74
N LEU A 142 9.55 1.22 -20.23
CA LEU A 142 10.94 1.55 -19.88
C LEU A 142 11.40 0.93 -18.56
N LEU A 143 10.52 0.89 -17.56
CA LEU A 143 10.78 0.12 -16.36
C LEU A 143 10.50 -1.33 -16.70
N THR A 144 11.52 -2.01 -17.21
CA THR A 144 11.51 -3.45 -17.32
C THR A 144 11.15 -3.98 -15.94
N LYS A 145 9.96 -4.55 -15.81
CA LYS A 145 9.65 -5.30 -14.61
C LYS A 145 10.70 -6.41 -14.57
N THR A 146 11.66 -6.30 -13.65
CA THR A 146 12.36 -7.48 -13.18
C THR A 146 11.26 -8.48 -12.93
N GLY A 147 11.26 -9.59 -13.68
CA GLY A 147 10.19 -10.57 -13.60
C GLY A 147 10.14 -11.12 -12.19
N TYR A 148 9.29 -10.52 -11.35
CA TYR A 148 9.07 -11.04 -10.00
C TYR A 148 8.39 -12.38 -10.17
N LYS A 149 9.06 -13.44 -9.75
CA LYS A 149 8.45 -14.76 -9.69
C LYS A 149 7.29 -14.67 -8.70
N LYS A 150 6.11 -15.10 -9.13
CA LYS A 150 4.96 -15.25 -8.24
C LYS A 150 5.42 -16.04 -7.02
N PHE A 151 5.42 -15.40 -5.86
CA PHE A 151 5.80 -16.03 -4.61
C PHE A 151 4.54 -16.53 -3.90
N GLU A 152 4.58 -17.75 -3.41
CA GLU A 152 3.54 -18.38 -2.65
C GLU A 152 4.15 -19.30 -1.62
N ALA A 153 3.69 -19.21 -0.38
CA ALA A 153 4.09 -20.14 0.67
C ALA A 153 3.56 -21.54 0.33
N GLU A 154 4.36 -22.55 0.60
CA GLU A 154 4.07 -23.95 0.27
C GLU A 154 2.98 -24.52 1.17
N TYR A 155 3.01 -24.18 2.47
CA TYR A 155 2.07 -24.64 3.49
C TYR A 155 1.66 -23.54 4.46
N ALA A 156 0.57 -23.77 5.18
CA ALA A 156 0.04 -22.82 6.17
C ALA A 156 1.06 -22.51 7.28
N ASN A 157 1.02 -21.28 7.78
CA ASN A 157 1.95 -20.76 8.79
C ASN A 157 3.43 -20.69 8.37
N GLN A 158 3.78 -20.96 7.12
CA GLN A 158 5.13 -20.72 6.63
C GLN A 158 5.41 -19.20 6.58
N ILE A 159 4.45 -18.42 6.07
CA ILE A 159 4.56 -16.97 5.97
C ILE A 159 3.22 -16.32 6.30
N TRP A 160 3.25 -15.41 7.24
CA TRP A 160 2.17 -14.48 7.47
C TRP A 160 2.50 -13.11 6.91
N GLN A 161 1.51 -12.42 6.38
CA GLN A 161 1.59 -11.02 5.98
C GLN A 161 0.80 -10.17 6.96
N SER A 162 1.34 -9.03 7.38
CA SER A 162 0.63 -8.06 8.21
C SER A 162 0.59 -6.70 7.54
N ASP A 163 -0.57 -6.05 7.64
CA ASP A 163 -0.78 -4.69 7.14
C ASP A 163 -1.94 -4.02 7.88
N VAL A 164 -2.04 -2.70 7.71
CA VAL A 164 -3.05 -1.87 8.35
C VAL A 164 -3.85 -1.11 7.29
N MET A 165 -5.18 -1.19 7.36
CA MET A 165 -6.12 -0.50 6.48
C MET A 165 -6.89 0.57 7.26
N PHE A 166 -7.14 1.72 6.62
CA PHE A 166 -8.08 2.72 7.13
C PHE A 166 -9.49 2.14 7.16
N GLY A 167 -10.10 2.13 8.34
CA GLY A 167 -11.47 1.70 8.58
C GLY A 167 -12.48 2.83 8.58
N PRO A 168 -13.75 2.55 8.94
CA PRO A 168 -14.79 3.56 9.05
C PRO A 168 -14.59 4.47 10.26
N TYR A 169 -15.44 5.51 10.34
CA TYR A 169 -15.58 6.34 11.54
C TYR A 169 -16.57 5.67 12.49
N VAL A 170 -16.18 5.55 13.75
CA VAL A 170 -17.00 5.04 14.86
C VAL A 170 -17.15 6.09 15.95
N GLU A 171 -18.16 5.97 16.78
CA GLU A 171 -18.38 6.87 17.91
C GLU A 171 -17.28 6.69 18.96
N ARG A 172 -16.90 7.79 19.59
CA ARG A 172 -15.92 7.83 20.65
C ARG A 172 -16.61 7.89 22.01
N GLU A 173 -16.11 7.17 22.99
CA GLU A 173 -16.49 7.39 24.39
C GLU A 173 -16.24 8.88 24.76
N GLY A 174 -17.28 9.56 25.21
CA GLY A 174 -17.25 11.00 25.49
C GLY A 174 -17.70 11.90 24.32
N GLY A 175 -18.20 11.33 23.22
CA GLY A 175 -18.79 12.04 22.09
C GLY A 175 -17.84 12.30 20.93
N GLY A 176 -18.43 12.53 19.75
CA GLY A 176 -17.73 12.71 18.49
C GLY A 176 -17.38 11.39 17.79
N LYS A 177 -16.86 11.49 16.58
CA LYS A 177 -16.46 10.33 15.76
C LYS A 177 -14.96 10.29 15.58
N ARG A 178 -14.38 9.09 15.57
CA ARG A 178 -12.97 8.87 15.19
C ARG A 178 -12.85 7.80 14.12
N GLN A 179 -11.86 7.93 13.26
CA GLN A 179 -11.49 6.89 12.33
C GLN A 179 -10.84 5.74 13.08
N CYS A 180 -11.23 4.51 12.74
CA CYS A 180 -10.55 3.30 13.22
C CYS A 180 -9.67 2.71 12.11
N PHE A 181 -8.87 1.70 12.47
CA PHE A 181 -7.87 1.10 11.60
C PHE A 181 -7.93 -0.43 11.74
N LEU A 182 -8.10 -1.13 10.63
CA LEU A 182 -8.04 -2.59 10.63
C LEU A 182 -6.59 -3.04 10.54
N CYS A 183 -6.08 -3.63 11.62
CA CYS A 183 -4.88 -4.44 11.57
C CYS A 183 -5.29 -5.89 11.27
N ALA A 184 -4.67 -6.50 10.27
CA ALA A 184 -4.95 -7.88 9.91
C ALA A 184 -3.66 -8.65 9.63
N ILE A 185 -3.71 -9.94 9.92
CA ILE A 185 -2.67 -10.90 9.61
C ILE A 185 -3.27 -11.93 8.66
N LEU A 186 -2.62 -12.17 7.54
CA LEU A 186 -3.04 -13.10 6.50
C LEU A 186 -2.00 -14.20 6.34
N ASP A 187 -2.44 -15.43 6.36
CA ASP A 187 -1.62 -16.59 5.98
C ASP A 187 -1.44 -16.65 4.46
N ASP A 188 -0.19 -16.65 4.01
CA ASP A 188 0.16 -16.55 2.59
C ASP A 188 -0.29 -17.76 1.77
N ALA A 189 -0.24 -18.98 2.33
CA ALA A 189 -0.62 -20.20 1.64
C ALA A 189 -2.14 -20.39 1.57
N SER A 190 -2.82 -20.25 2.71
CA SER A 190 -4.24 -20.57 2.83
C SER A 190 -5.16 -19.36 2.60
N ARG A 191 -4.65 -18.14 2.61
CA ARG A 191 -5.44 -16.88 2.65
C ARG A 191 -6.31 -16.72 3.88
N LEU A 192 -6.21 -17.65 4.85
CA LEU A 192 -6.89 -17.52 6.13
C LEU A 192 -6.38 -16.27 6.87
N ILE A 193 -7.24 -15.64 7.62
CA ILE A 193 -6.89 -14.55 8.52
C ILE A 193 -6.75 -15.14 9.93
N PRO A 194 -5.52 -15.41 10.42
CA PRO A 194 -5.30 -15.88 11.78
C PRO A 194 -5.93 -14.97 12.82
N HIS A 195 -5.82 -13.66 12.63
CA HIS A 195 -6.56 -12.64 13.37
C HIS A 195 -6.62 -11.32 12.57
N GLY A 196 -7.70 -10.59 12.79
CA GLY A 196 -7.87 -9.22 12.27
C GLY A 196 -8.83 -8.48 13.17
N GLN A 197 -8.53 -7.22 13.49
CA GLN A 197 -9.32 -6.42 14.41
C GLN A 197 -9.17 -4.92 14.09
N PHE A 198 -10.25 -4.17 14.28
CA PHE A 198 -10.23 -2.71 14.20
C PHE A 198 -9.73 -2.13 15.52
N TYR A 199 -8.80 -1.18 15.42
CA TYR A 199 -8.19 -0.47 16.54
C TYR A 199 -8.46 1.03 16.43
N ALA A 200 -8.28 1.72 17.55
CA ALA A 200 -8.46 3.16 17.65
C ALA A 200 -7.38 3.98 16.92
N ASP A 201 -6.21 3.39 16.73
CA ASP A 201 -5.05 4.00 16.09
C ASP A 201 -4.21 2.96 15.33
N GLN A 202 -3.18 3.43 14.63
CA GLN A 202 -2.20 2.58 13.92
C GLN A 202 -0.96 2.31 14.77
N GLY A 203 -1.13 2.20 16.08
CA GLY A 203 -0.04 2.01 17.02
C GLY A 203 0.57 0.62 17.00
N LEU A 204 1.77 0.53 17.57
CA LEU A 204 2.45 -0.76 17.77
C LEU A 204 1.63 -1.69 18.69
N GLU A 205 0.90 -1.13 19.64
CA GLU A 205 0.09 -1.87 20.61
C GLU A 205 -1.00 -2.70 19.91
N GLY A 206 -1.72 -2.09 18.97
CA GLY A 206 -2.72 -2.79 18.15
C GLY A 206 -2.12 -3.90 17.28
N LEU A 207 -0.93 -3.67 16.72
CA LEU A 207 -0.21 -4.70 15.96
C LEU A 207 0.19 -5.88 16.83
N LEU A 208 0.72 -5.62 18.03
CA LEU A 208 1.15 -6.67 18.95
C LEU A 208 -0.01 -7.46 19.50
N ASP A 209 -1.13 -6.80 19.81
CA ASP A 209 -2.37 -7.48 20.21
C ASP A 209 -2.90 -8.38 19.09
N CYS A 210 -2.96 -7.86 17.86
CA CYS A 210 -3.36 -8.64 16.69
C CYS A 210 -2.45 -9.86 16.48
N LEU A 211 -1.13 -9.70 16.61
CA LEU A 211 -0.17 -10.79 16.46
C LEU A 211 -0.29 -11.82 17.59
N ARG A 212 -0.46 -11.37 18.83
CA ARG A 212 -0.68 -12.23 19.98
C ARG A 212 -1.93 -13.10 19.81
N SER A 213 -3.03 -12.48 19.43
CA SER A 213 -4.31 -13.15 19.18
C SER A 213 -4.23 -14.13 18.01
N ALA A 214 -3.52 -13.77 16.94
CA ALA A 214 -3.28 -14.64 15.80
C ALA A 214 -2.48 -15.90 16.21
N ILE A 215 -1.42 -15.73 17.00
CA ILE A 215 -0.61 -16.86 17.51
C ILE A 215 -1.43 -17.76 18.42
N ALA A 216 -2.21 -17.18 19.32
CA ALA A 216 -3.08 -17.94 20.21
C ALA A 216 -4.11 -18.78 19.45
N ALA A 217 -4.67 -18.25 18.35
CA ALA A 217 -5.72 -18.90 17.59
C ALA A 217 -5.19 -19.94 16.58
N ARG A 218 -4.02 -19.71 15.97
CA ARG A 218 -3.56 -20.46 14.79
C ARG A 218 -2.11 -20.92 14.85
N GLY A 219 -1.44 -20.82 16.02
CA GLY A 219 -0.04 -21.19 16.18
C GLY A 219 0.93 -20.15 15.64
N VAL A 220 2.19 -20.51 15.55
CA VAL A 220 3.30 -19.59 15.30
C VAL A 220 3.79 -19.71 13.85
N PRO A 221 3.85 -18.59 13.05
CA PRO A 221 4.42 -18.63 11.72
C PRO A 221 5.95 -18.76 11.75
N ILE A 222 6.54 -19.19 10.66
CA ILE A 222 8.00 -19.16 10.50
C ILE A 222 8.45 -17.73 10.20
N ARG A 223 7.71 -17.01 9.35
CA ARG A 223 8.04 -15.64 8.92
C ARG A 223 6.83 -14.73 9.02
N LEU A 224 7.08 -13.50 9.44
CA LEU A 224 6.11 -12.40 9.35
C LEU A 224 6.62 -11.39 8.33
N TYR A 225 5.92 -11.27 7.21
CA TYR A 225 6.25 -10.39 6.11
C TYR A 225 5.49 -9.06 6.26
N VAL A 226 6.23 -7.95 6.38
CA VAL A 226 5.71 -6.63 6.73
C VAL A 226 6.31 -5.54 5.84
N ASP A 227 5.69 -4.37 5.85
CA ASP A 227 6.27 -3.21 5.18
C ASP A 227 7.38 -2.53 6.01
N ASN A 228 7.90 -1.42 5.50
CA ASN A 228 8.91 -0.61 6.19
C ASN A 228 8.29 0.46 7.11
N GLY A 229 7.02 0.38 7.44
CA GLY A 229 6.34 1.30 8.34
C GLY A 229 6.99 1.35 9.73
N LYS A 230 6.87 2.49 10.41
CA LYS A 230 7.52 2.75 11.70
C LYS A 230 7.18 1.69 12.76
N ILE A 231 5.94 1.20 12.78
CA ILE A 231 5.47 0.19 13.75
C ILE A 231 6.18 -1.15 13.55
N TYR A 232 6.47 -1.53 12.30
CA TYR A 232 7.12 -2.77 11.96
C TYR A 232 8.64 -2.77 12.17
N ARG A 233 9.25 -1.58 12.26
CA ARG A 233 10.70 -1.39 12.57
C ARG A 233 10.98 -1.20 14.06
N SER A 234 10.02 -1.52 14.91
CA SER A 234 10.20 -1.35 16.35
C SER A 234 11.07 -2.47 16.92
N ARG A 235 12.04 -2.09 17.77
CA ARG A 235 12.84 -3.07 18.54
C ARG A 235 11.99 -4.02 19.37
N GLN A 236 10.80 -3.58 19.76
CA GLN A 236 9.88 -4.38 20.53
C GLN A 236 9.31 -5.54 19.70
N LEU A 237 8.89 -5.30 18.46
CA LEU A 237 8.43 -6.33 17.54
C LEU A 237 9.56 -7.33 17.22
N GLU A 238 10.78 -6.85 16.99
CA GLU A 238 11.96 -7.70 16.75
C GLU A 238 12.23 -8.62 17.95
N ARG A 239 12.19 -8.09 19.18
CA ARG A 239 12.36 -8.87 20.42
C ARG A 239 11.29 -9.92 20.59
N ILE A 240 10.02 -9.55 20.37
CA ILE A 240 8.90 -10.50 20.46
C ILE A 240 9.06 -11.58 19.38
N GLY A 241 9.36 -11.20 18.13
CA GLY A 241 9.62 -12.14 17.05
C GLY A 241 10.70 -13.15 17.44
N ALA A 242 11.83 -12.68 17.98
CA ALA A 242 12.90 -13.54 18.45
C ALA A 242 12.46 -14.47 19.61
N SER A 243 11.63 -13.96 20.55
CA SER A 243 11.17 -14.72 21.70
C SER A 243 10.22 -15.87 21.33
N VAL A 244 9.37 -15.66 20.31
CA VAL A 244 8.44 -16.69 19.79
C VAL A 244 9.01 -17.48 18.61
N GLY A 245 10.21 -17.10 18.13
CA GLY A 245 10.88 -17.74 17.01
C GLY A 245 10.25 -17.42 15.65
N ILE A 246 9.86 -16.16 15.43
CA ILE A 246 9.35 -15.63 14.16
C ILE A 246 10.43 -14.77 13.50
N LEU A 247 10.76 -15.04 12.25
CA LEU A 247 11.62 -14.18 11.45
C LEU A 247 10.80 -13.03 10.87
N ILE A 248 11.10 -11.79 11.30
CA ILE A 248 10.49 -10.59 10.71
C ILE A 248 11.20 -10.27 9.39
N VAL A 249 10.44 -10.20 8.29
CA VAL A 249 10.95 -9.94 6.94
C VAL A 249 10.33 -8.66 6.42
N HIS A 250 11.15 -7.66 6.15
CA HIS A 250 10.69 -6.38 5.59
C HIS A 250 10.67 -6.41 4.07
N THR A 251 9.59 -5.90 3.48
CA THR A 251 9.47 -5.72 2.03
C THR A 251 10.60 -4.80 1.53
N PRO A 252 11.34 -5.18 0.46
CA PRO A 252 12.28 -4.26 -0.15
C PRO A 252 11.58 -2.96 -0.58
N PRO A 253 12.23 -1.79 -0.44
CA PRO A 253 11.65 -0.52 -0.86
C PRO A 253 11.19 -0.58 -2.32
N TYR A 254 10.02 -0.02 -2.62
CA TYR A 254 9.43 0.06 -3.96
C TYR A 254 9.05 -1.27 -4.61
N GLN A 255 8.90 -2.35 -3.85
CA GLN A 255 8.49 -3.67 -4.34
C GLN A 255 7.17 -4.13 -3.65
N PRO A 256 6.01 -3.59 -4.03
CA PRO A 256 4.73 -3.90 -3.39
C PRO A 256 4.18 -5.30 -3.76
N GLU A 257 4.78 -5.97 -4.75
CA GLU A 257 4.21 -7.21 -5.32
C GLU A 257 4.08 -8.35 -4.32
N GLY A 258 4.94 -8.39 -3.29
CA GLY A 258 4.85 -9.38 -2.22
C GLY A 258 3.63 -9.25 -1.31
N ARG A 259 2.95 -8.08 -1.31
CA ARG A 259 1.83 -7.75 -0.42
C ARG A 259 0.45 -7.80 -1.10
N GLY A 260 0.41 -8.11 -2.38
CA GLY A 260 -0.83 -8.11 -3.17
C GLY A 260 -1.94 -9.01 -2.62
N LYS A 261 -1.62 -10.00 -1.76
CA LYS A 261 -2.58 -10.92 -1.15
C LYS A 261 -3.36 -10.24 -0.02
N ILE A 262 -2.66 -9.56 0.90
CA ILE A 262 -3.32 -8.83 2.00
C ILE A 262 -4.03 -7.57 1.48
N GLU A 263 -3.50 -6.90 0.45
CA GLU A 263 -4.17 -5.79 -0.23
C GLU A 263 -5.49 -6.24 -0.87
N ARG A 264 -5.51 -7.44 -1.46
CA ARG A 264 -6.73 -8.04 -2.00
C ARG A 264 -7.73 -8.38 -0.90
N PHE A 265 -7.27 -8.91 0.23
CA PHE A 265 -8.12 -9.12 1.41
C PHE A 265 -8.76 -7.81 1.87
N PHE A 266 -8.01 -6.74 1.99
CA PHE A 266 -8.56 -5.42 2.36
C PHE A 266 -9.59 -4.89 1.34
N ARG A 267 -9.42 -5.20 0.06
CA ARG A 267 -10.45 -4.90 -0.94
C ARG A 267 -11.73 -5.70 -0.64
N THR A 268 -11.62 -6.99 -0.38
CA THR A 268 -12.76 -7.84 0.00
C THR A 268 -13.47 -7.32 1.25
N VAL A 269 -12.71 -6.88 2.27
CA VAL A 269 -13.30 -6.24 3.46
C VAL A 269 -14.11 -4.99 3.09
N ARG A 270 -13.60 -4.13 2.20
CA ARG A 270 -14.34 -2.93 1.77
C ARG A 270 -15.59 -3.27 0.97
N GLU A 271 -15.48 -4.20 0.04
CA GLU A 271 -16.54 -4.54 -0.92
C GLU A 271 -17.64 -5.43 -0.32
N GLN A 272 -17.29 -6.33 0.59
CA GLN A 272 -18.23 -7.30 1.16
C GLN A 272 -18.64 -6.93 2.59
N PHE A 273 -17.69 -6.67 3.49
CA PHE A 273 -18.00 -6.39 4.88
C PHE A 273 -18.45 -4.94 5.09
N LEU A 274 -17.61 -3.95 4.76
CA LEU A 274 -17.92 -2.54 5.02
C LEU A 274 -19.06 -1.99 4.13
N ALA A 275 -19.28 -2.57 2.95
CA ALA A 275 -20.40 -2.21 2.09
C ALA A 275 -21.75 -2.76 2.60
N SER A 276 -21.73 -3.91 3.31
CA SER A 276 -22.93 -4.55 3.85
C SER A 276 -23.33 -4.04 5.24
N ILE A 277 -22.44 -3.33 5.93
CA ILE A 277 -22.73 -2.78 7.25
C ILE A 277 -23.70 -1.59 7.11
N ASP A 278 -24.81 -1.67 7.79
CA ASP A 278 -25.62 -0.48 8.03
C ASP A 278 -24.90 0.45 9.01
N ARG A 279 -24.36 1.54 8.49
CA ARG A 279 -23.58 2.51 9.25
C ARG A 279 -24.36 3.21 10.37
N GLN A 280 -25.70 3.15 10.32
CA GLN A 280 -26.55 3.70 11.38
C GLN A 280 -26.57 2.80 12.62
N HIS A 281 -26.31 1.51 12.47
CA HIS A 281 -26.33 0.52 13.55
C HIS A 281 -24.95 0.14 14.10
N VAL A 282 -23.85 0.63 13.51
CA VAL A 282 -22.50 0.40 14.03
C VAL A 282 -22.04 1.64 14.77
N ALA A 283 -22.37 1.72 16.06
CA ALA A 283 -22.05 2.87 16.88
C ALA A 283 -20.62 2.80 17.42
N THR A 284 -20.19 1.66 17.95
CA THR A 284 -18.93 1.53 18.69
C THR A 284 -17.90 0.66 17.97
N LEU A 285 -16.63 0.83 18.38
CA LEU A 285 -15.52 -0.02 17.92
C LEU A 285 -15.72 -1.49 18.31
N ALA A 286 -16.29 -1.75 19.49
CA ALA A 286 -16.57 -3.10 19.96
C ALA A 286 -17.63 -3.80 19.10
N ASP A 287 -18.72 -3.10 18.74
CA ASP A 287 -19.76 -3.63 17.87
C ASP A 287 -19.23 -3.90 16.45
N LEU A 288 -18.43 -2.98 15.90
CA LEU A 288 -17.75 -3.19 14.63
C LEU A 288 -16.89 -4.45 14.63
N ASN A 289 -16.10 -4.66 15.69
CA ASN A 289 -15.25 -5.83 15.84
C ASN A 289 -16.05 -7.12 15.98
N ALA A 290 -17.11 -7.12 16.77
CA ALA A 290 -17.98 -8.30 16.92
C ALA A 290 -18.55 -8.75 15.57
N ARG A 291 -19.07 -7.82 14.78
CA ARG A 291 -19.60 -8.10 13.42
C ARG A 291 -18.50 -8.54 12.46
N PHE A 292 -17.33 -7.96 12.56
CA PHE A 292 -16.20 -8.34 11.72
C PHE A 292 -15.74 -9.79 11.99
N GLN A 293 -15.65 -10.20 13.24
CA GLN A 293 -15.33 -11.60 13.59
C GLN A 293 -16.37 -12.59 13.06
N VAL A 294 -17.66 -12.27 13.21
CA VAL A 294 -18.73 -13.10 12.66
C VAL A 294 -18.60 -13.21 11.13
N TRP A 295 -18.34 -12.11 10.42
CA TRP A 295 -18.15 -12.13 8.98
C TRP A 295 -16.91 -12.95 8.57
N LEU A 296 -15.79 -12.81 9.28
CA LEU A 296 -14.58 -13.59 9.01
C LEU A 296 -14.86 -15.10 9.13
N ASP A 297 -15.52 -15.52 10.21
CA ASP A 297 -15.71 -16.93 10.53
C ASP A 297 -16.83 -17.59 9.74
N SER A 298 -17.92 -16.87 9.46
CA SER A 298 -19.10 -17.42 8.78
C SER A 298 -19.06 -17.25 7.26
N ALA A 299 -18.44 -16.22 6.74
CA ALA A 299 -18.35 -15.93 5.32
C ALA A 299 -16.92 -16.11 4.79
N TYR A 300 -16.00 -15.19 5.07
CA TYR A 300 -14.69 -15.15 4.42
C TYR A 300 -13.88 -16.46 4.53
N HIS A 301 -13.83 -17.08 5.70
CA HIS A 301 -13.05 -18.31 5.91
C HIS A 301 -13.73 -19.55 5.28
N ARG A 302 -15.02 -19.49 4.99
CA ARG A 302 -15.83 -20.63 4.50
C ARG A 302 -16.27 -20.47 3.04
N GLU A 303 -16.07 -19.32 2.45
CA GLU A 303 -16.34 -19.11 1.02
C GLU A 303 -15.18 -19.61 0.17
N LYS A 304 -15.51 -20.18 -1.00
CA LYS A 304 -14.52 -20.68 -1.95
C LYS A 304 -13.67 -19.55 -2.50
N HIS A 305 -12.36 -19.59 -2.24
CA HIS A 305 -11.43 -18.58 -2.72
C HIS A 305 -10.96 -18.91 -4.15
N GLY A 306 -11.21 -17.99 -5.10
CA GLY A 306 -10.97 -18.24 -6.53
C GLY A 306 -9.54 -18.61 -6.94
N ALA A 307 -8.52 -18.31 -6.12
CA ALA A 307 -7.13 -18.71 -6.39
C ALA A 307 -6.74 -20.04 -5.74
N LEU A 308 -7.54 -20.54 -4.79
CA LEU A 308 -7.26 -21.77 -4.04
C LEU A 308 -8.13 -22.94 -4.50
N GLU A 309 -9.22 -22.65 -5.20
CA GLU A 309 -10.28 -23.62 -5.57
C GLU A 309 -10.94 -24.34 -4.37
N THR A 310 -10.65 -23.90 -3.16
CA THR A 310 -11.16 -24.40 -1.88
C THR A 310 -11.39 -23.21 -0.92
N THR A 311 -11.91 -23.47 0.27
CA THR A 311 -12.06 -22.41 1.28
C THR A 311 -10.72 -22.13 2.00
N PRO A 312 -10.49 -20.90 2.50
CA PRO A 312 -9.30 -20.59 3.32
C PRO A 312 -9.15 -21.53 4.52
N LEU A 313 -10.25 -21.86 5.17
CA LEU A 313 -10.25 -22.75 6.35
C LEU A 313 -9.82 -24.18 6.00
N GLU A 314 -10.41 -24.77 4.96
CA GLU A 314 -10.05 -26.10 4.49
C GLU A 314 -8.59 -26.17 4.04
N ARG A 315 -8.10 -25.14 3.33
CA ARG A 315 -6.71 -25.08 2.89
C ARG A 315 -5.75 -25.02 4.09
N TRP A 316 -6.08 -24.23 5.13
CA TRP A 316 -5.29 -24.16 6.34
C TRP A 316 -5.32 -25.49 7.12
N GLN A 317 -6.49 -26.16 7.21
CA GLN A 317 -6.63 -27.44 7.91
C GLN A 317 -5.84 -28.57 7.26
N ARG A 318 -5.68 -28.57 5.94
CA ARG A 318 -4.84 -29.56 5.24
C ARG A 318 -3.39 -29.56 5.71
N ASP A 319 -2.91 -28.41 6.12
CA ASP A 319 -1.51 -28.21 6.49
C ASP A 319 -1.33 -28.17 8.01
N ILE A 320 -2.29 -28.67 8.79
CA ILE A 320 -2.28 -28.58 10.26
C ILE A 320 -1.03 -29.20 10.89
N GLU A 321 -0.46 -30.22 10.25
CA GLU A 321 0.75 -30.90 10.69
C GLU A 321 2.00 -29.99 10.64
N HIS A 322 2.00 -28.98 9.81
CA HIS A 322 3.08 -27.99 9.70
C HIS A 322 2.93 -26.85 10.69
N VAL A 323 1.79 -26.75 11.37
CA VAL A 323 1.50 -25.66 12.30
C VAL A 323 2.28 -25.82 13.58
N ARG A 324 3.24 -24.93 13.81
CA ARG A 324 4.01 -24.91 15.05
C ARG A 324 3.19 -24.32 16.19
N GLN A 325 3.06 -25.06 17.27
CA GLN A 325 2.44 -24.60 18.52
C GLN A 325 3.50 -24.18 19.53
N LEU A 326 3.17 -23.21 20.39
CA LEU A 326 3.99 -22.94 21.57
C LEU A 326 3.80 -24.04 22.60
N PRO A 327 4.84 -24.37 23.40
CA PRO A 327 4.69 -25.28 24.51
C PRO A 327 3.55 -24.86 25.47
N PRO A 328 2.73 -25.77 26.01
CA PRO A 328 1.63 -25.43 26.91
C PRO A 328 2.04 -24.64 28.16
N SER A 329 3.30 -24.76 28.57
CA SER A 329 3.88 -24.01 29.69
C SER A 329 4.25 -22.56 29.35
N THR A 330 4.13 -22.16 28.06
CA THR A 330 4.54 -20.83 27.63
C THR A 330 3.47 -19.80 27.96
N ASP A 331 3.81 -18.84 28.78
CA ASP A 331 2.96 -17.67 29.00
C ASP A 331 3.10 -16.69 27.79
N LEU A 332 2.19 -16.86 26.84
CA LEU A 332 2.15 -16.03 25.64
C LEU A 332 2.00 -14.53 25.97
N ARG A 333 1.25 -14.17 27.02
CA ARG A 333 1.07 -12.78 27.44
C ARG A 333 2.41 -12.16 27.83
N ARG A 334 3.22 -12.86 28.63
CA ARG A 334 4.55 -12.38 29.05
C ARG A 334 5.54 -12.22 27.89
N LEU A 335 5.46 -13.05 26.86
CA LEU A 335 6.32 -12.91 25.69
C LEU A 335 6.07 -11.58 24.94
N PHE A 336 4.86 -11.03 25.06
CA PHE A 336 4.46 -9.76 24.44
C PHE A 336 4.65 -8.54 25.35
N PHE A 337 5.18 -8.69 26.54
CA PHE A 337 5.45 -7.57 27.44
C PHE A 337 6.43 -6.58 26.82
N TYR A 338 6.12 -5.30 26.97
CA TYR A 338 7.07 -4.23 26.69
C TYR A 338 8.21 -4.29 27.69
N ARG A 339 9.41 -3.93 27.22
CA ARG A 339 10.62 -3.85 28.06
C ARG A 339 11.18 -2.44 27.94
N LEU A 340 11.26 -1.76 29.08
CA LEU A 340 11.74 -0.39 29.16
C LEU A 340 12.78 -0.27 30.27
N ASP A 341 13.93 0.32 29.96
CA ASP A 341 14.92 0.68 30.97
C ASP A 341 14.47 1.97 31.66
N ARG A 342 14.36 1.97 32.97
CA ARG A 342 13.98 3.13 33.79
C ARG A 342 14.98 3.35 34.91
N LEU A 343 15.22 4.61 35.22
CA LEU A 343 15.94 5.01 36.43
C LEU A 343 14.93 5.14 37.56
N VAL A 344 15.16 4.37 38.65
CA VAL A 344 14.39 4.52 39.88
C VAL A 344 14.85 5.81 40.58
N ARG A 345 13.92 6.70 40.88
CA ARG A 345 14.18 7.97 41.57
C ARG A 345 14.55 7.74 43.04
N ARG A 346 15.03 8.78 43.69
CA ARG A 346 15.39 8.75 45.11
C ARG A 346 14.19 8.46 46.03
N ASP A 347 12.97 8.81 45.57
CA ASP A 347 11.70 8.52 46.25
C ASP A 347 11.20 7.10 45.99
N SER A 348 12.03 6.23 45.40
CA SER A 348 11.70 4.87 45.04
C SER A 348 10.60 4.74 43.99
N THR A 349 10.44 5.71 43.11
CA THR A 349 9.48 5.70 42.02
C THR A 349 10.15 5.69 40.66
N PHE A 350 9.42 5.23 39.64
CA PHE A 350 9.80 5.38 38.23
C PHE A 350 8.58 5.74 37.40
N LEU A 351 8.81 6.39 36.23
CA LEU A 351 7.78 6.92 35.38
C LEU A 351 7.59 6.04 34.13
N VAL A 352 6.35 5.56 33.89
CA VAL A 352 5.94 4.92 32.64
C VAL A 352 4.60 5.53 32.21
N HIS A 353 4.44 5.88 30.92
CA HIS A 353 3.22 6.46 30.35
C HIS A 353 2.60 7.60 31.16
N ARG A 354 3.45 8.50 31.71
CA ARG A 354 3.06 9.64 32.58
C ARG A 354 2.46 9.22 33.94
N ARG A 355 2.58 7.95 34.35
CA ARG A 355 2.20 7.47 35.67
C ARG A 355 3.43 7.05 36.44
N PHE A 356 3.44 7.35 37.74
CA PHE A 356 4.47 6.88 38.67
C PHE A 356 4.12 5.52 39.21
N TYR A 357 5.14 4.68 39.34
CA TYR A 357 5.07 3.34 39.90
C TYR A 357 6.09 3.20 41.01
N GLU A 358 5.77 2.40 42.02
CA GLU A 358 6.65 2.15 43.15
C GLU A 358 7.65 1.06 42.85
N ALA A 359 8.88 1.22 43.25
CA ALA A 359 9.93 0.24 43.20
C ALA A 359 10.47 -0.03 44.61
N PRO A 360 11.08 -1.20 44.87
CA PRO A 360 11.77 -1.44 46.12
C PRO A 360 12.79 -0.36 46.47
N PRO A 361 12.84 0.10 47.73
CA PRO A 361 13.71 1.20 48.15
C PRO A 361 15.20 0.99 47.85
N HIS A 362 15.69 -0.22 47.91
CA HIS A 362 17.10 -0.54 47.65
C HIS A 362 17.50 -0.37 46.17
N LEU A 363 16.52 -0.19 45.26
CA LEU A 363 16.77 0.11 43.86
C LEU A 363 16.83 1.62 43.56
N ALA A 364 16.63 2.48 44.56
CA ALA A 364 16.72 3.93 44.36
C ALA A 364 18.09 4.32 43.78
N GLY A 365 18.06 5.11 42.72
CA GLY A 365 19.26 5.50 41.97
C GLY A 365 19.80 4.44 41.00
N ARG A 366 19.18 3.25 40.92
CA ARG A 366 19.59 2.18 40.00
C ARG A 366 18.74 2.21 38.72
N ARG A 367 19.30 1.69 37.63
CA ARG A 367 18.55 1.40 36.42
C ARG A 367 17.95 0.01 36.49
N VAL A 368 16.67 -0.12 36.17
CA VAL A 368 15.91 -1.35 36.19
C VAL A 368 15.26 -1.56 34.82
N GLU A 369 15.09 -2.80 34.41
CA GLU A 369 14.24 -3.15 33.28
C GLU A 369 12.82 -3.38 33.81
N VAL A 370 11.86 -2.66 33.26
CA VAL A 370 10.44 -2.77 33.56
C VAL A 370 9.75 -3.53 32.45
N ARG A 371 9.01 -4.59 32.77
CA ARG A 371 8.23 -5.38 31.81
C ARG A 371 6.76 -5.28 32.17
N PHE A 372 5.90 -5.03 31.18
CA PHE A 372 4.46 -4.90 31.39
C PHE A 372 3.67 -5.18 30.12
N ASP A 373 2.40 -5.56 30.27
CA ASP A 373 1.47 -5.64 29.17
C ASP A 373 1.07 -4.23 28.71
N PRO A 374 1.35 -3.83 27.47
CA PRO A 374 0.99 -2.49 27.00
C PRO A 374 -0.52 -2.21 27.00
N LEU A 375 -1.35 -3.26 26.94
CA LEU A 375 -2.81 -3.14 26.98
C LEU A 375 -3.36 -3.09 28.41
N ASP A 376 -2.62 -3.56 29.37
CA ASP A 376 -2.96 -3.54 30.79
C ASP A 376 -1.75 -3.18 31.64
N PRO A 377 -1.39 -1.87 31.72
CA PRO A 377 -0.23 -1.40 32.45
C PRO A 377 -0.48 -1.24 33.96
N THR A 378 -1.44 -1.98 34.52
CA THR A 378 -1.77 -1.90 35.97
C THR A 378 -0.69 -2.55 36.84
N GLU A 379 -0.06 -3.59 36.33
CA GLU A 379 1.04 -4.29 37.03
C GLU A 379 2.29 -4.27 36.13
N MET A 380 3.43 -3.97 36.74
CA MET A 380 4.72 -3.92 36.07
C MET A 380 5.73 -4.79 36.80
N GLU A 381 6.32 -5.72 36.08
CA GLU A 381 7.43 -6.53 36.58
C GLU A 381 8.73 -5.71 36.55
N VAL A 382 9.40 -5.60 37.68
CA VAL A 382 10.68 -4.90 37.83
C VAL A 382 11.82 -5.90 37.89
N TYR A 383 12.70 -5.82 36.91
CA TYR A 383 13.91 -6.65 36.80
C TYR A 383 15.15 -5.81 37.09
N PHE A 384 16.04 -6.39 37.92
CA PHE A 384 17.36 -5.85 38.19
C PHE A 384 18.40 -6.95 37.95
N GLU A 385 19.43 -6.64 37.15
CA GLU A 385 20.48 -7.63 36.77
C GLU A 385 19.90 -8.94 36.21
N GLY A 386 18.80 -8.83 35.43
CA GLY A 386 18.13 -9.96 34.80
C GLY A 386 17.20 -10.79 35.69
N GLN A 387 17.11 -10.50 37.01
CA GLN A 387 16.23 -11.18 37.94
C GLN A 387 14.98 -10.35 38.21
N LEU A 388 13.82 -11.03 38.34
CA LEU A 388 12.57 -10.43 38.79
C LEU A 388 12.70 -10.07 40.28
N VAL A 389 12.66 -8.80 40.62
CA VAL A 389 12.80 -8.29 42.00
C VAL A 389 11.44 -8.01 42.64
N SER A 390 10.52 -7.45 41.87
CA SER A 390 9.18 -7.08 42.37
C SER A 390 8.18 -6.85 41.26
N THR A 391 6.90 -6.78 41.64
CA THR A 391 5.83 -6.26 40.81
C THR A 391 5.47 -4.88 41.33
N ALA A 392 5.64 -3.85 40.48
CA ALA A 392 5.32 -2.47 40.81
C ALA A 392 3.86 -2.14 40.51
N ARG A 393 3.25 -1.33 41.36
CA ARG A 393 1.89 -0.80 41.20
C ARG A 393 1.92 0.73 41.02
N PRO A 394 0.87 1.29 40.44
CA PRO A 394 0.76 2.75 40.39
C PRO A 394 0.84 3.37 41.79
N VAL A 395 1.56 4.49 41.90
CA VAL A 395 1.67 5.24 43.16
C VAL A 395 0.29 5.80 43.54
N ASP A 396 -0.16 5.42 44.73
CA ASP A 396 -1.30 6.07 45.38
C ASP A 396 -0.81 7.15 46.37
N ALA A 397 -0.85 8.42 45.91
CA ALA A 397 -0.36 9.53 46.71
C ALA A 397 -1.14 9.74 48.01
N VAL A 398 -2.41 9.29 48.08
CA VAL A 398 -3.25 9.42 49.29
C VAL A 398 -2.83 8.38 50.32
N VAL A 399 -2.67 7.13 49.89
CA VAL A 399 -2.19 6.05 50.77
C VAL A 399 -0.77 6.35 51.25
N ASN A 400 0.10 6.84 50.37
CA ASN A 400 1.48 7.16 50.74
C ASN A 400 1.59 8.31 51.75
N SER A 401 0.63 9.24 51.77
CA SER A 401 0.59 10.34 52.76
C SER A 401 0.29 9.83 54.18
N GLN A 402 -0.30 8.65 54.32
CA GLN A 402 -0.67 8.02 55.61
C GLN A 402 0.40 7.06 56.14
N LEU A 403 1.42 6.74 55.30
CA LEU A 403 2.51 5.89 55.75
C LEU A 403 3.48 6.62 56.67
N PRO A 404 3.98 6.02 57.74
CA PRO A 404 4.98 6.64 58.58
C PRO A 404 6.23 6.95 57.77
N PRO A 405 6.93 8.10 58.05
CA PRO A 405 8.16 8.42 57.33
C PRO A 405 9.18 7.30 57.49
N LYS A 406 9.79 6.90 56.40
CA LYS A 406 10.84 5.87 56.39
C LYS A 406 11.93 6.27 57.38
N PRO A 407 12.44 5.34 58.22
CA PRO A 407 13.54 5.65 59.08
C PRO A 407 14.69 6.25 58.27
N LYS A 408 15.20 7.39 58.74
CA LYS A 408 16.39 7.98 58.15
C LYS A 408 17.49 6.93 58.20
N THR A 409 18.01 6.51 57.05
CA THR A 409 19.23 5.72 57.01
C THR A 409 20.27 6.56 57.74
N GLU A 410 20.80 6.04 58.84
CA GLU A 410 21.88 6.74 59.54
C GLU A 410 22.98 6.99 58.52
N SER A 411 23.35 8.27 58.39
CA SER A 411 24.51 8.63 57.58
C SER A 411 25.69 7.81 58.19
N PRO A 412 26.51 7.17 57.36
CA PRO A 412 27.68 6.48 57.91
C PRO A 412 28.42 7.53 58.75
N THR A 413 28.61 7.23 60.05
CA THR A 413 29.43 8.01 60.97
C THR A 413 30.84 8.00 60.39
N GLY A 414 31.07 8.90 59.43
CA GLY A 414 32.42 9.12 58.93
C GLY A 414 33.27 9.60 60.07
N THR A 415 34.35 8.87 60.36
CA THR A 415 35.42 9.39 61.23
C THR A 415 35.76 10.80 60.74
N SER A 416 35.52 11.79 61.64
CA SER A 416 35.87 13.18 61.33
C SER A 416 37.31 13.24 60.89
N THR A 417 37.58 13.71 59.68
CA THR A 417 38.96 13.89 59.22
C THR A 417 39.66 15.06 59.92
N GLY A 418 38.96 15.81 60.80
CA GLY A 418 39.46 17.01 61.43
C GLY A 418 39.65 18.21 60.48
N ILE A 419 39.29 18.01 59.22
CA ILE A 419 39.43 19.05 58.21
C ILE A 419 38.09 19.80 58.08
N ASN A 420 38.02 21.03 58.60
CA ASN A 420 36.91 21.92 58.36
C ASN A 420 37.29 22.92 57.26
N TYR A 421 36.71 22.70 56.06
CA TYR A 421 37.04 23.54 54.89
C TYR A 421 36.72 25.03 55.13
N VAL A 422 35.67 25.36 55.88
CA VAL A 422 35.27 26.73 56.18
C VAL A 422 36.27 27.41 57.13
N GLU A 423 36.75 26.69 58.12
CA GLU A 423 37.80 27.19 59.04
C GLU A 423 39.14 27.32 58.35
N LEU A 424 39.51 26.47 57.41
CA LEU A 424 40.70 26.59 56.60
C LEU A 424 40.67 27.81 55.65
N LEU A 425 39.49 28.15 55.14
CA LEU A 425 39.28 29.38 54.35
C LEU A 425 39.38 30.64 55.22
N HIS A 426 38.75 30.65 56.40
CA HIS A 426 38.84 31.76 57.34
C HIS A 426 40.26 31.98 57.83
N GLY A 427 41.04 30.94 58.05
CA GLY A 427 42.44 31.03 58.41
C GLY A 427 43.35 31.61 57.36
N LYS A 428 42.95 31.61 56.08
CA LYS A 428 43.74 32.21 54.97
C LYS A 428 43.42 33.66 54.72
N GLU A 429 42.25 34.15 55.16
CA GLU A 429 41.88 35.59 55.02
C GLU A 429 42.40 36.45 56.20
N GLY A 430 42.90 35.84 57.28
CA GLY A 430 43.46 36.52 58.45
C GLY A 430 44.96 36.73 58.49
N GLY A 431 45.70 36.53 57.45
CA GLY A 431 47.14 36.50 57.38
C GLY A 431 47.82 37.59 56.53
N ASP A 432 47.13 38.67 56.20
CA ASP A 432 47.76 39.88 55.60
C ASP A 432 47.14 41.13 56.15
N VAL A 433 47.68 41.63 57.26
CA VAL A 433 47.72 43.06 57.67
C VAL A 433 49.12 43.31 58.26
#